data_fedc58a3ac04ff8c96ac444d8d91340d
#
_entry.id   fedc58a3ac04ff8c96ac444d8d91340d
#
_cell.length_a   1.000
_cell.length_b   1.000
_cell.length_c   1.000
_cell.angle_alpha   90.00
_cell.angle_beta   90.00
_cell.angle_gamma   90.00
#
_symmetry.space_group_name_H-M   'P 1'
#
loop_
_entity.id
_entity.type
_entity.pdbx_description
1 polymer ?
#
loop_
_entity_poly.entity_id
_entity_poly.type
_entity_poly.pdbx_seq_one_letter_code
_entity_poly.pdbx_strand_id
1 'polypeptide(L)'
;MTVVLIVDDVPAMAEQYAYDLKRLRSYETLVAKSGRTALESLTRDSVDCVILDLEMPGMDGFEVLRSVERLGLRVPIIVYTGTGDYDRCVQAIRLGAYSFIDKAEPMERVAQEVENAIAQRRLNAEVTLLRRGFGLESPLVGTSAALSKLKEMIVRVAPVPSPALIVGESGTGKELVARELHRLGPNPKAPFVALNSAALPHELVESELFGHERGAFTGATATRKGAFEAASGGTLFLDEIGDLPPAAQAKLLRVLEERKVTRIGANKTIDVDTRVVAATHRDLEKEVAEGRFREDLFYRLNVHVLRVPPLRDRLSDIPALVEHLVAATCERFGMKTKTVAPDAVEALMAYDWRRNNIRELRNVVERMLIATDGDELARGAVPAEIRDGRKAVPRTTHDEPRTFEEQKQEAERQIIIQALERNEWHVTKTAKELGLSDHASLLKIMRRLGVQRDT
;
A
#
# COMPACT_ATOMS: atom_id res chain seq x y z
N MET A 1 -23.56 -17.97 4.51
CA MET A 1 -24.34 -18.80 3.56
C MET A 1 -24.31 -18.05 2.24
N THR A 2 -24.22 -18.72 1.10
CA THR A 2 -24.14 -18.05 -0.22
C THR A 2 -25.53 -17.77 -0.74
N VAL A 3 -25.82 -16.51 -1.08
CA VAL A 3 -27.12 -16.04 -1.55
C VAL A 3 -27.09 -15.79 -3.06
N VAL A 4 -27.95 -16.48 -3.83
CA VAL A 4 -28.07 -16.33 -5.29
C VAL A 4 -29.44 -15.73 -5.62
N LEU A 5 -29.42 -14.59 -6.33
CA LEU A 5 -30.65 -13.94 -6.82
C LEU A 5 -30.96 -14.48 -8.24
N ILE A 6 -32.14 -15.00 -8.42
CA ILE A 6 -32.65 -15.48 -9.70
C ILE A 6 -33.68 -14.48 -10.22
N VAL A 7 -33.48 -13.99 -11.43
CA VAL A 7 -34.31 -12.97 -12.07
C VAL A 7 -34.87 -13.56 -13.37
N ASP A 8 -36.14 -13.87 -13.36
CA ASP A 8 -36.89 -14.45 -14.49
C ASP A 8 -38.36 -14.05 -14.35
N ASP A 9 -39.00 -13.60 -15.41
CA ASP A 9 -40.39 -13.13 -15.41
C ASP A 9 -41.39 -14.28 -15.38
N VAL A 10 -40.95 -15.52 -15.62
CA VAL A 10 -41.77 -16.74 -15.52
C VAL A 10 -41.59 -17.34 -14.11
N PRO A 11 -42.55 -17.16 -13.18
CA PRO A 11 -42.39 -17.57 -11.78
C PRO A 11 -42.08 -19.06 -11.61
N ALA A 12 -42.71 -19.92 -12.41
CA ALA A 12 -42.50 -21.37 -12.34
C ALA A 12 -41.06 -21.75 -12.70
N MET A 13 -40.44 -21.07 -13.67
CA MET A 13 -39.04 -21.31 -14.06
C MET A 13 -38.10 -20.81 -12.96
N ALA A 14 -38.30 -19.60 -12.44
CA ALA A 14 -37.49 -19.04 -11.37
C ALA A 14 -37.51 -19.91 -10.10
N GLU A 15 -38.68 -20.43 -9.71
CA GLU A 15 -38.86 -21.32 -8.55
C GLU A 15 -38.18 -22.68 -8.78
N GLN A 16 -38.27 -23.22 -10.02
CA GLN A 16 -37.58 -24.45 -10.38
C GLN A 16 -36.05 -24.30 -10.29
N TYR A 17 -35.49 -23.21 -10.84
CA TYR A 17 -34.05 -22.95 -10.78
C TYR A 17 -33.60 -22.73 -9.32
N ALA A 18 -34.39 -22.05 -8.51
CA ALA A 18 -34.14 -21.88 -7.08
C ALA A 18 -34.10 -23.22 -6.34
N TYR A 19 -35.05 -24.10 -6.61
CA TYR A 19 -35.09 -25.44 -6.03
C TYR A 19 -33.87 -26.29 -6.43
N ASP A 20 -33.51 -26.27 -7.71
CA ASP A 20 -32.39 -27.06 -8.23
C ASP A 20 -31.04 -26.58 -7.68
N LEU A 21 -30.81 -25.27 -7.62
CA LEU A 21 -29.60 -24.69 -7.04
C LEU A 21 -29.48 -24.98 -5.54
N LYS A 22 -30.57 -24.89 -4.80
CA LYS A 22 -30.60 -25.26 -3.38
C LYS A 22 -30.28 -26.74 -3.16
N ARG A 23 -30.80 -27.63 -4.02
CA ARG A 23 -30.54 -29.07 -3.96
C ARG A 23 -29.08 -29.42 -4.34
N LEU A 24 -28.53 -28.76 -5.38
CA LEU A 24 -27.20 -29.08 -5.91
C LEU A 24 -26.05 -28.55 -5.04
N ARG A 25 -26.19 -27.37 -4.44
CA ARG A 25 -25.10 -26.68 -3.75
C ARG A 25 -25.48 -26.03 -2.40
N SER A 26 -26.66 -26.30 -1.88
CA SER A 26 -27.18 -25.72 -0.63
C SER A 26 -27.13 -24.17 -0.60
N TYR A 27 -27.33 -23.51 -1.75
CA TYR A 27 -27.42 -22.06 -1.83
C TYR A 27 -28.73 -21.55 -1.21
N GLU A 28 -28.68 -20.39 -0.58
CA GLU A 28 -29.88 -19.59 -0.33
C GLU A 28 -30.26 -18.88 -1.63
N THR A 29 -31.54 -18.91 -1.96
CA THR A 29 -32.03 -18.37 -3.23
C THR A 29 -33.09 -17.30 -3.00
N LEU A 30 -32.93 -16.16 -3.66
CA LEU A 30 -33.93 -15.12 -3.78
C LEU A 30 -34.48 -15.12 -5.20
N VAL A 31 -35.76 -14.82 -5.37
CA VAL A 31 -36.41 -14.77 -6.67
C VAL A 31 -36.98 -13.38 -6.91
N ALA A 32 -36.63 -12.79 -8.05
CA ALA A 32 -37.19 -11.54 -8.55
C ALA A 32 -37.91 -11.79 -9.88
N LYS A 33 -39.14 -11.30 -10.00
CA LYS A 33 -40.01 -11.53 -11.16
C LYS A 33 -39.95 -10.42 -12.22
N SER A 34 -39.01 -9.47 -12.04
CA SER A 34 -38.80 -8.36 -12.99
C SER A 34 -37.46 -7.67 -12.69
N GLY A 35 -36.91 -6.94 -13.69
CA GLY A 35 -35.70 -6.15 -13.50
C GLY A 35 -35.78 -5.13 -12.38
N ARG A 36 -36.96 -4.52 -12.14
CA ARG A 36 -37.17 -3.57 -11.04
C ARG A 36 -37.02 -4.24 -9.67
N THR A 37 -37.70 -5.37 -9.46
CA THR A 37 -37.62 -6.12 -8.19
C THR A 37 -36.24 -6.70 -7.97
N ALA A 38 -35.50 -7.03 -9.05
CA ALA A 38 -34.11 -7.43 -8.96
C ALA A 38 -33.20 -6.32 -8.40
N LEU A 39 -33.33 -5.08 -8.89
CA LEU A 39 -32.57 -3.93 -8.40
C LEU A 39 -32.92 -3.59 -6.95
N GLU A 40 -34.17 -3.69 -6.55
CA GLU A 40 -34.63 -3.52 -5.17
C GLU A 40 -33.98 -4.55 -4.24
N SER A 41 -33.96 -5.83 -4.64
CA SER A 41 -33.29 -6.90 -3.87
C SER A 41 -31.78 -6.68 -3.79
N LEU A 42 -31.13 -6.28 -4.88
CA LEU A 42 -29.67 -6.00 -4.91
C LEU A 42 -29.25 -4.81 -4.03
N THR A 43 -30.18 -3.88 -3.76
CA THR A 43 -29.88 -2.75 -2.87
C THR A 43 -30.20 -3.03 -1.41
N ARG A 44 -31.14 -3.94 -1.14
CA ARG A 44 -31.60 -4.28 0.20
C ARG A 44 -30.88 -5.47 0.80
N ASP A 45 -30.61 -6.50 -0.01
CA ASP A 45 -30.14 -7.81 0.44
C ASP A 45 -28.67 -8.03 0.03
N SER A 46 -27.93 -8.78 0.83
CA SER A 46 -26.57 -9.21 0.49
C SER A 46 -26.62 -10.36 -0.52
N VAL A 47 -26.45 -10.06 -1.82
CA VAL A 47 -26.43 -11.03 -2.90
C VAL A 47 -25.00 -11.36 -3.34
N ASP A 48 -24.67 -12.64 -3.44
CA ASP A 48 -23.35 -13.11 -3.85
C ASP A 48 -23.19 -13.31 -5.36
N CYS A 49 -24.27 -13.71 -6.04
CA CYS A 49 -24.34 -13.90 -7.50
C CYS A 49 -25.77 -13.68 -8.00
N VAL A 50 -25.90 -13.23 -9.25
CA VAL A 50 -27.18 -13.06 -9.93
C VAL A 50 -27.25 -13.98 -11.13
N ILE A 51 -28.36 -14.69 -11.29
CA ILE A 51 -28.74 -15.37 -12.53
C ILE A 51 -29.84 -14.52 -13.16
N LEU A 52 -29.61 -14.02 -14.38
CA LEU A 52 -30.45 -13.02 -15.02
C LEU A 52 -30.94 -13.48 -16.37
N ASP A 53 -32.26 -13.51 -16.55
CA ASP A 53 -32.82 -13.61 -17.89
C ASP A 53 -32.74 -12.27 -18.63
N LEU A 54 -32.49 -12.31 -19.93
CA LEU A 54 -32.47 -11.11 -20.78
C LEU A 54 -33.87 -10.72 -21.25
N GLU A 55 -34.76 -11.70 -21.44
CA GLU A 55 -36.09 -11.46 -22.01
C GLU A 55 -37.15 -11.34 -20.93
N MET A 56 -37.34 -10.12 -20.45
CA MET A 56 -38.35 -9.81 -19.46
C MET A 56 -39.19 -8.60 -19.89
N PRO A 57 -40.51 -8.60 -19.62
CA PRO A 57 -41.37 -7.45 -19.92
C PRO A 57 -41.03 -6.25 -19.04
N GLY A 58 -41.07 -5.07 -19.64
CA GLY A 58 -40.81 -3.79 -18.97
C GLY A 58 -39.31 -3.50 -18.95
N MET A 59 -38.65 -3.76 -17.83
CA MET A 59 -37.20 -3.62 -17.69
C MET A 59 -36.51 -4.93 -18.11
N ASP A 60 -35.83 -4.93 -19.24
CA ASP A 60 -35.11 -6.09 -19.76
C ASP A 60 -33.78 -6.34 -19.03
N GLY A 61 -33.15 -7.50 -19.26
CA GLY A 61 -31.89 -7.86 -18.62
C GLY A 61 -30.72 -6.90 -18.96
N PHE A 62 -30.72 -6.29 -20.14
CA PHE A 62 -29.70 -5.31 -20.51
C PHE A 62 -29.85 -4.01 -19.73
N GLU A 63 -31.09 -3.58 -19.43
CA GLU A 63 -31.36 -2.42 -18.59
C GLU A 63 -30.96 -2.68 -17.12
N VAL A 64 -31.13 -3.93 -16.65
CA VAL A 64 -30.63 -4.36 -15.32
C VAL A 64 -29.11 -4.26 -15.28
N LEU A 65 -28.39 -4.81 -16.27
CA LEU A 65 -26.93 -4.74 -16.35
C LEU A 65 -26.43 -3.28 -16.32
N ARG A 66 -27.00 -2.40 -17.15
CA ARG A 66 -26.66 -0.97 -17.17
C ARG A 66 -26.94 -0.28 -15.83
N SER A 67 -28.01 -0.69 -15.16
CA SER A 67 -28.38 -0.09 -13.86
C SER A 67 -27.47 -0.54 -12.74
N VAL A 68 -27.06 -1.81 -12.73
CA VAL A 68 -26.07 -2.36 -11.77
C VAL A 68 -24.71 -1.66 -11.93
N GLU A 69 -24.27 -1.44 -13.17
CA GLU A 69 -23.03 -0.69 -13.46
C GLU A 69 -23.13 0.76 -12.96
N ARG A 70 -24.24 1.46 -13.25
CA ARG A 70 -24.47 2.85 -12.82
C ARG A 70 -24.53 3.00 -11.31
N LEU A 71 -25.09 2.02 -10.60
CA LEU A 71 -25.17 1.99 -9.15
C LEU A 71 -23.84 1.55 -8.48
N GLY A 72 -22.83 1.13 -9.28
CA GLY A 72 -21.55 0.67 -8.77
C GLY A 72 -21.61 -0.63 -7.99
N LEU A 73 -22.65 -1.43 -8.17
CA LEU A 73 -22.85 -2.72 -7.48
C LEU A 73 -21.88 -3.75 -8.07
N ARG A 74 -21.03 -4.34 -7.24
CA ARG A 74 -20.01 -5.32 -7.64
C ARG A 74 -20.47 -6.76 -7.36
N VAL A 75 -21.55 -7.18 -8.00
CA VAL A 75 -22.06 -8.55 -7.93
C VAL A 75 -21.87 -9.23 -9.28
N PRO A 76 -21.34 -10.47 -9.36
CA PRO A 76 -21.25 -11.19 -10.63
C PRO A 76 -22.66 -11.55 -11.13
N ILE A 77 -22.91 -11.27 -12.41
CA ILE A 77 -24.17 -11.55 -13.08
C ILE A 77 -23.92 -12.59 -14.18
N ILE A 78 -24.56 -13.73 -14.06
CA ILE A 78 -24.59 -14.78 -15.08
C ILE A 78 -25.89 -14.62 -15.86
N VAL A 79 -25.77 -14.39 -17.14
CA VAL A 79 -26.92 -14.32 -18.03
C VAL A 79 -27.36 -15.74 -18.38
N TYR A 80 -28.64 -16.05 -18.14
CA TYR A 80 -29.26 -17.34 -18.40
C TYR A 80 -30.48 -17.16 -19.27
N THR A 81 -30.33 -17.36 -20.60
CA THR A 81 -31.35 -16.98 -21.59
C THR A 81 -31.56 -18.09 -22.61
N GLY A 82 -32.79 -18.19 -23.12
CA GLY A 82 -33.19 -19.22 -24.13
C GLY A 82 -32.87 -18.83 -25.57
N THR A 83 -32.48 -17.59 -25.81
CA THR A 83 -32.13 -17.13 -27.17
C THR A 83 -30.62 -17.06 -27.34
N GLY A 84 -30.03 -18.10 -27.90
CA GLY A 84 -28.59 -18.23 -28.19
C GLY A 84 -28.11 -17.30 -29.31
N ASP A 85 -28.58 -16.07 -29.39
CA ASP A 85 -28.07 -15.07 -30.32
C ASP A 85 -26.70 -14.59 -29.83
N TYR A 86 -25.65 -14.91 -30.58
CA TYR A 86 -24.26 -14.60 -30.30
C TYR A 86 -24.05 -13.08 -30.03
N ASP A 87 -24.72 -12.21 -30.80
CA ASP A 87 -24.59 -10.78 -30.68
C ASP A 87 -25.12 -10.26 -29.32
N ARG A 88 -26.21 -10.83 -28.82
CA ARG A 88 -26.77 -10.52 -27.51
C ARG A 88 -25.87 -10.96 -26.36
N CYS A 89 -25.27 -12.13 -26.49
CA CYS A 89 -24.30 -12.64 -25.53
C CYS A 89 -23.07 -11.73 -25.45
N VAL A 90 -22.51 -11.32 -26.59
CA VAL A 90 -21.40 -10.37 -26.66
C VAL A 90 -21.78 -9.03 -26.07
N GLN A 91 -23.00 -8.54 -26.32
CA GLN A 91 -23.49 -7.30 -25.73
C GLN A 91 -23.60 -7.38 -24.20
N ALA A 92 -24.11 -8.49 -23.67
CA ALA A 92 -24.23 -8.70 -22.23
C ALA A 92 -22.85 -8.67 -21.54
N ILE A 93 -21.85 -9.35 -22.10
CA ILE A 93 -20.47 -9.31 -21.59
C ILE A 93 -19.88 -7.90 -21.63
N ARG A 94 -20.13 -7.13 -22.71
CA ARG A 94 -19.69 -5.72 -22.80
C ARG A 94 -20.33 -4.82 -21.75
N LEU A 95 -21.54 -5.15 -21.31
CA LEU A 95 -22.26 -4.45 -20.24
C LEU A 95 -21.93 -4.97 -18.83
N GLY A 96 -20.90 -5.81 -18.71
CA GLY A 96 -20.39 -6.24 -17.41
C GLY A 96 -20.97 -7.55 -16.88
N ALA A 97 -21.68 -8.34 -17.70
CA ALA A 97 -22.03 -9.71 -17.31
C ALA A 97 -20.75 -10.54 -17.10
N TYR A 98 -20.73 -11.37 -16.07
CA TYR A 98 -19.63 -12.28 -15.78
C TYR A 98 -19.50 -13.38 -16.83
N SER A 99 -20.61 -14.03 -17.15
CA SER A 99 -20.71 -15.04 -18.21
C SER A 99 -22.15 -15.14 -18.71
N PHE A 100 -22.36 -15.98 -19.72
CA PHE A 100 -23.70 -16.35 -20.20
C PHE A 100 -23.82 -17.86 -20.35
N ILE A 101 -25.03 -18.39 -20.17
CA ILE A 101 -25.36 -19.81 -20.30
C ILE A 101 -26.69 -19.89 -21.02
N ASP A 102 -26.83 -20.85 -21.95
CA ASP A 102 -28.08 -21.14 -22.62
C ASP A 102 -29.02 -21.90 -21.65
N LYS A 103 -30.34 -21.58 -21.69
CA LYS A 103 -31.37 -22.29 -20.92
C LYS A 103 -31.51 -23.77 -21.27
N ALA A 104 -30.97 -24.20 -22.41
CA ALA A 104 -30.86 -25.60 -22.77
C ALA A 104 -29.77 -26.38 -22.01
N GLU A 105 -28.82 -25.66 -21.37
CA GLU A 105 -27.76 -26.28 -20.58
C GLU A 105 -28.29 -26.77 -19.22
N PRO A 106 -27.76 -27.89 -18.71
CA PRO A 106 -28.20 -28.46 -17.45
C PRO A 106 -27.87 -27.52 -16.25
N MET A 107 -28.71 -27.58 -15.22
CA MET A 107 -28.57 -26.71 -14.04
C MET A 107 -27.25 -26.96 -13.25
N GLU A 108 -26.66 -28.14 -13.37
CA GLU A 108 -25.33 -28.46 -12.84
C GLU A 108 -24.24 -27.53 -13.39
N ARG A 109 -24.35 -27.16 -14.69
CA ARG A 109 -23.43 -26.24 -15.34
C ARG A 109 -23.63 -24.81 -14.80
N VAL A 110 -24.89 -24.41 -14.61
CA VAL A 110 -25.21 -23.10 -13.98
C VAL A 110 -24.64 -23.04 -12.55
N ALA A 111 -24.85 -24.11 -11.77
CA ALA A 111 -24.33 -24.19 -10.41
C ALA A 111 -22.78 -24.12 -10.36
N GLN A 112 -22.09 -24.76 -11.31
CA GLN A 112 -20.64 -24.68 -11.43
C GLN A 112 -20.17 -23.26 -11.79
N GLU A 113 -20.86 -22.58 -12.68
CA GLU A 113 -20.52 -21.22 -13.09
C GLU A 113 -20.77 -20.19 -11.97
N VAL A 114 -21.84 -20.41 -11.18
CA VAL A 114 -22.09 -19.62 -9.95
C VAL A 114 -20.92 -19.79 -8.96
N GLU A 115 -20.44 -21.02 -8.76
CA GLU A 115 -19.30 -21.31 -7.87
C GLU A 115 -18.03 -20.59 -8.37
N ASN A 116 -17.74 -20.66 -9.66
CA ASN A 116 -16.61 -19.99 -10.31
C ASN A 116 -16.69 -18.47 -10.14
N ALA A 117 -17.87 -17.88 -10.39
CA ALA A 117 -18.11 -16.44 -10.27
C ALA A 117 -17.89 -15.94 -8.84
N ILE A 118 -18.38 -16.67 -7.84
CA ILE A 118 -18.21 -16.35 -6.43
C ILE A 118 -16.75 -16.51 -6.00
N ALA A 119 -16.08 -17.59 -6.41
CA ALA A 119 -14.66 -17.81 -6.13
C ALA A 119 -13.80 -16.68 -6.71
N GLN A 120 -14.04 -16.29 -7.95
CA GLN A 120 -13.35 -15.17 -8.61
C GLN A 120 -13.59 -13.83 -7.89
N ARG A 121 -14.84 -13.58 -7.45
CA ARG A 121 -15.19 -12.38 -6.66
C ARG A 121 -14.42 -12.36 -5.33
N ARG A 122 -14.39 -13.49 -4.60
CA ARG A 122 -13.66 -13.63 -3.33
C ARG A 122 -12.16 -13.39 -3.52
N LEU A 123 -11.56 -14.02 -4.53
CA LEU A 123 -10.15 -13.84 -4.85
C LEU A 123 -9.83 -12.37 -5.19
N ASN A 124 -10.65 -11.72 -6.01
CA ASN A 124 -10.49 -10.31 -6.36
C ASN A 124 -10.66 -9.40 -5.11
N ALA A 125 -11.60 -9.71 -4.23
CA ALA A 125 -11.79 -8.98 -2.97
C ALA A 125 -10.59 -9.16 -2.04
N GLU A 126 -10.05 -10.38 -1.91
CA GLU A 126 -8.85 -10.68 -1.11
C GLU A 126 -7.61 -9.97 -1.67
N VAL A 127 -7.39 -9.99 -2.98
CA VAL A 127 -6.33 -9.22 -3.65
C VAL A 127 -6.50 -7.72 -3.39
N THR A 128 -7.71 -7.19 -3.47
CA THR A 128 -8.00 -5.78 -3.20
C THR A 128 -7.77 -5.43 -1.73
N LEU A 129 -8.19 -6.29 -0.79
CA LEU A 129 -7.91 -6.12 0.64
C LEU A 129 -6.40 -6.16 0.94
N LEU A 130 -5.67 -7.10 0.34
CA LEU A 130 -4.22 -7.15 0.46
C LEU A 130 -3.57 -5.87 -0.10
N ARG A 131 -3.97 -5.41 -1.29
CA ARG A 131 -3.48 -4.16 -1.89
C ARG A 131 -3.80 -2.94 -1.02
N ARG A 132 -5.01 -2.84 -0.48
CA ARG A 132 -5.40 -1.77 0.45
C ARG A 132 -4.66 -1.87 1.78
N GLY A 133 -4.51 -3.06 2.34
CA GLY A 133 -3.75 -3.31 3.57
C GLY A 133 -2.29 -2.83 3.48
N PHE A 134 -1.68 -2.93 2.29
CA PHE A 134 -0.36 -2.38 1.99
C PHE A 134 -0.38 -0.90 1.56
N GLY A 135 -1.55 -0.25 1.52
CA GLY A 135 -1.68 1.16 1.07
C GLY A 135 -1.44 1.36 -0.43
N LEU A 136 -1.54 0.31 -1.23
CA LEU A 136 -1.18 0.29 -2.65
C LEU A 136 -2.20 0.98 -3.57
N GLU A 137 -3.41 1.25 -3.08
CA GLU A 137 -4.48 1.94 -3.81
C GLU A 137 -4.82 3.32 -3.22
N SER A 138 -4.02 3.79 -2.26
CA SER A 138 -4.27 5.09 -1.62
C SER A 138 -3.96 6.23 -2.59
N PRO A 139 -4.87 7.18 -2.82
CA PRO A 139 -4.61 8.33 -3.67
C PRO A 139 -3.55 9.26 -3.04
N LEU A 140 -2.92 10.09 -3.87
CA LEU A 140 -2.09 11.20 -3.37
C LEU A 140 -3.00 12.28 -2.77
N VAL A 141 -3.32 12.13 -1.48
CA VAL A 141 -4.22 13.01 -0.73
C VAL A 141 -3.53 14.33 -0.39
N GLY A 142 -4.24 15.44 -0.62
CA GLY A 142 -3.81 16.79 -0.28
C GLY A 142 -3.92 17.76 -1.45
N THR A 143 -3.89 19.07 -1.10
CA THR A 143 -4.07 20.20 -2.02
C THR A 143 -3.01 21.28 -1.83
N SER A 144 -2.01 21.05 -0.99
CA SER A 144 -0.91 21.99 -0.78
C SER A 144 -0.19 22.34 -2.09
N ALA A 145 0.38 23.54 -2.17
CA ALA A 145 1.11 23.99 -3.35
C ALA A 145 2.30 23.07 -3.71
N ALA A 146 2.96 22.50 -2.69
CA ALA A 146 4.07 21.56 -2.89
C ALA A 146 3.58 20.24 -3.51
N LEU A 147 2.47 19.70 -3.04
CA LEU A 147 1.88 18.46 -3.60
C LEU A 147 1.27 18.70 -4.99
N SER A 148 0.65 19.86 -5.21
CA SER A 148 0.09 20.24 -6.52
C SER A 148 1.17 20.30 -7.61
N LYS A 149 2.33 20.92 -7.31
CA LYS A 149 3.49 20.91 -8.22
C LYS A 149 3.98 19.48 -8.53
N LEU A 150 4.01 18.61 -7.52
CA LEU A 150 4.37 17.20 -7.74
C LEU A 150 3.35 16.50 -8.64
N LYS A 151 2.05 16.69 -8.42
CA LYS A 151 0.98 16.12 -9.27
C LYS A 151 1.10 16.58 -10.72
N GLU A 152 1.36 17.87 -10.96
CA GLU A 152 1.62 18.40 -12.31
C GLU A 152 2.83 17.73 -12.96
N MET A 153 3.93 17.56 -12.21
CA MET A 153 5.12 16.88 -12.72
C MET A 153 4.83 15.41 -13.05
N ILE A 154 4.06 14.70 -12.21
CA ILE A 154 3.63 13.32 -12.49
C ILE A 154 2.88 13.24 -13.81
N VAL A 155 1.90 14.13 -14.05
CA VAL A 155 1.13 14.16 -15.32
C VAL A 155 2.03 14.38 -16.54
N ARG A 156 3.05 15.24 -16.42
CA ARG A 156 3.99 15.52 -17.53
C ARG A 156 4.93 14.35 -17.80
N VAL A 157 5.39 13.66 -16.75
CA VAL A 157 6.38 12.55 -16.85
C VAL A 157 5.71 11.22 -17.14
N ALA A 158 4.45 11.02 -16.75
CA ALA A 158 3.76 9.74 -16.90
C ALA A 158 3.77 9.17 -18.34
N PRO A 159 3.51 9.94 -19.42
CA PRO A 159 3.49 9.41 -20.77
C PRO A 159 4.89 9.13 -21.36
N VAL A 160 5.96 9.56 -20.68
CA VAL A 160 7.33 9.43 -21.21
C VAL A 160 7.90 8.05 -20.85
N PRO A 161 8.46 7.29 -21.83
CA PRO A 161 8.96 5.94 -21.60
C PRO A 161 10.33 5.90 -20.86
N SER A 162 11.00 7.05 -20.72
CA SER A 162 12.30 7.15 -20.06
C SER A 162 12.21 6.81 -18.56
N PRO A 163 13.35 6.41 -17.95
CA PRO A 163 13.41 6.22 -16.50
C PRO A 163 13.02 7.48 -15.72
N ALA A 164 12.44 7.28 -14.53
CA ALA A 164 12.12 8.36 -13.61
C ALA A 164 12.73 8.05 -12.23
N LEU A 165 13.29 9.08 -11.59
CA LEU A 165 13.87 9.00 -10.25
C LEU A 165 12.99 9.78 -9.27
N ILE A 166 12.50 9.09 -8.24
CA ILE A 166 11.69 9.67 -7.17
C ILE A 166 12.58 9.86 -5.94
N VAL A 167 12.76 11.10 -5.53
CA VAL A 167 13.59 11.46 -4.38
C VAL A 167 12.69 11.98 -3.26
N GLY A 168 12.88 11.51 -2.04
CA GLY A 168 12.13 11.98 -0.88
C GLY A 168 12.41 11.16 0.36
N GLU A 169 12.18 11.74 1.52
CA GLU A 169 12.42 11.10 2.81
C GLU A 169 11.63 9.81 3.00
N SER A 170 12.04 9.00 3.98
CA SER A 170 11.30 7.79 4.32
C SER A 170 9.86 8.12 4.74
N GLY A 171 8.90 7.31 4.28
CA GLY A 171 7.49 7.46 4.63
C GLY A 171 6.74 8.61 3.96
N THR A 172 7.32 9.31 2.97
CA THR A 172 6.67 10.41 2.24
C THR A 172 5.65 9.95 1.19
N GLY A 173 5.67 8.66 0.79
CA GLY A 173 4.76 8.09 -0.22
C GLY A 173 5.38 7.94 -1.61
N LYS A 174 6.70 7.71 -1.73
CA LYS A 174 7.41 7.50 -3.01
C LYS A 174 6.76 6.41 -3.88
N GLU A 175 6.32 5.30 -3.27
CA GLU A 175 5.64 4.23 -4.00
C GLU A 175 4.30 4.69 -4.60
N LEU A 176 3.53 5.53 -3.89
CA LEU A 176 2.27 6.08 -4.42
C LEU A 176 2.53 6.95 -5.66
N VAL A 177 3.62 7.71 -5.67
CA VAL A 177 4.06 8.50 -6.84
C VAL A 177 4.40 7.58 -8.02
N ALA A 178 5.12 6.47 -7.78
CA ALA A 178 5.45 5.50 -8.81
C ALA A 178 4.20 4.82 -9.40
N ARG A 179 3.24 4.48 -8.56
CA ARG A 179 1.95 3.92 -8.99
C ARG A 179 1.13 4.91 -9.81
N GLU A 180 1.15 6.18 -9.42
CA GLU A 180 0.47 7.23 -10.15
C GLU A 180 1.12 7.49 -11.53
N LEU A 181 2.46 7.45 -11.62
CA LEU A 181 3.19 7.47 -12.90
C LEU A 181 2.79 6.31 -13.81
N HIS A 182 2.62 5.11 -13.26
CA HIS A 182 2.16 3.94 -14.01
C HIS A 182 0.71 4.10 -14.45
N ARG A 183 -0.18 4.51 -13.53
CA ARG A 183 -1.62 4.70 -13.79
C ARG A 183 -1.91 5.71 -14.89
N LEU A 184 -1.14 6.80 -14.93
CA LEU A 184 -1.25 7.86 -15.93
C LEU A 184 -0.35 7.61 -17.17
N GLY A 185 0.42 6.52 -17.15
CA GLY A 185 1.30 6.13 -18.24
C GLY A 185 0.55 5.52 -19.43
N PRO A 186 1.28 5.16 -20.50
CA PRO A 186 0.68 4.65 -21.74
C PRO A 186 -0.01 3.28 -21.55
N ASN A 187 0.43 2.46 -20.60
CA ASN A 187 -0.05 1.10 -20.39
C ASN A 187 -0.51 0.86 -18.93
N PRO A 188 -1.59 1.50 -18.45
CA PRO A 188 -2.01 1.41 -17.04
C PRO A 188 -2.54 0.03 -16.62
N LYS A 189 -2.86 -0.84 -17.58
CA LYS A 189 -3.30 -2.22 -17.34
C LYS A 189 -2.16 -3.23 -17.35
N ALA A 190 -0.96 -2.82 -17.76
CA ALA A 190 0.22 -3.67 -17.79
C ALA A 190 0.74 -3.96 -16.37
N PRO A 191 1.66 -4.93 -16.20
CA PRO A 191 2.19 -5.23 -14.87
C PRO A 191 2.90 -4.05 -14.21
N PHE A 192 2.64 -3.83 -12.92
CA PHE A 192 3.44 -2.98 -12.04
C PHE A 192 4.12 -3.88 -11.02
N VAL A 193 5.42 -4.05 -11.16
CA VAL A 193 6.23 -4.88 -10.25
C VAL A 193 7.06 -3.96 -9.35
N ALA A 194 6.92 -4.11 -8.04
CA ALA A 194 7.68 -3.36 -7.05
C ALA A 194 8.72 -4.27 -6.38
N LEU A 195 9.94 -3.78 -6.28
CA LEU A 195 11.04 -4.44 -5.58
C LEU A 195 11.73 -3.43 -4.67
N ASN A 196 11.84 -3.77 -3.39
CA ASN A 196 12.55 -2.95 -2.42
C ASN A 196 13.93 -3.57 -2.18
N SER A 197 14.99 -2.84 -2.58
CA SER A 197 16.37 -3.30 -2.49
C SER A 197 16.86 -3.43 -1.05
N ALA A 198 16.38 -2.59 -0.14
CA ALA A 198 16.75 -2.64 1.28
C ALA A 198 16.10 -3.80 2.05
N ALA A 199 15.01 -4.37 1.53
CA ALA A 199 14.29 -5.47 2.18
C ALA A 199 14.88 -6.85 1.89
N LEU A 200 15.84 -6.94 0.96
CA LEU A 200 16.42 -8.21 0.50
C LEU A 200 17.87 -8.35 0.97
N PRO A 201 18.31 -9.55 1.32
CA PRO A 201 19.74 -9.84 1.46
C PRO A 201 20.48 -9.52 0.15
N HIS A 202 21.65 -8.92 0.24
CA HIS A 202 22.45 -8.50 -0.93
C HIS A 202 22.66 -9.62 -1.96
N GLU A 203 22.82 -10.86 -1.50
CA GLU A 203 23.02 -12.06 -2.33
C GLU A 203 21.78 -12.42 -3.17
N LEU A 204 20.59 -12.05 -2.72
CA LEU A 204 19.33 -12.35 -3.40
C LEU A 204 18.87 -11.24 -4.33
N VAL A 205 19.35 -10.02 -4.17
CA VAL A 205 18.92 -8.86 -4.97
C VAL A 205 19.08 -9.11 -6.47
N GLU A 206 20.23 -9.65 -6.89
CA GLU A 206 20.46 -9.96 -8.30
C GLU A 206 19.51 -11.04 -8.82
N SER A 207 19.26 -12.08 -8.03
CA SER A 207 18.34 -13.16 -8.38
C SER A 207 16.90 -12.69 -8.52
N GLU A 208 16.46 -11.80 -7.63
CA GLU A 208 15.11 -11.22 -7.70
C GLU A 208 14.96 -10.25 -8.88
N LEU A 209 15.99 -9.46 -9.19
CA LEU A 209 15.96 -8.51 -10.31
C LEU A 209 16.02 -9.21 -11.68
N PHE A 210 17.02 -10.09 -11.87
CA PHE A 210 17.37 -10.61 -13.18
C PHE A 210 16.92 -12.06 -13.41
N GLY A 211 16.51 -12.77 -12.34
CA GLY A 211 16.20 -14.20 -12.39
C GLY A 211 17.44 -15.10 -12.38
N HIS A 212 17.22 -16.38 -12.27
CA HIS A 212 18.28 -17.39 -12.28
C HIS A 212 17.86 -18.67 -12.98
N GLU A 213 18.83 -19.38 -13.52
CA GLU A 213 18.68 -20.75 -13.99
C GLU A 213 18.93 -21.75 -12.86
N ARG A 214 18.38 -22.95 -13.02
CA ARG A 214 18.65 -24.05 -12.09
C ARG A 214 20.15 -24.32 -11.99
N GLY A 215 20.67 -24.38 -10.76
CA GLY A 215 22.10 -24.63 -10.48
C GLY A 215 22.99 -23.38 -10.56
N ALA A 216 22.46 -22.18 -10.73
CA ALA A 216 23.23 -20.95 -10.83
C ALA A 216 24.00 -20.59 -9.54
N PHE A 217 23.50 -21.03 -8.40
CA PHE A 217 24.14 -20.88 -7.08
C PHE A 217 23.64 -21.98 -6.13
N THR A 218 24.27 -22.11 -4.97
CA THR A 218 23.86 -23.07 -3.92
C THR A 218 22.46 -22.73 -3.43
N GLY A 219 21.47 -23.60 -3.72
CA GLY A 219 20.05 -23.37 -3.42
C GLY A 219 19.17 -23.04 -4.64
N ALA A 220 19.72 -22.84 -5.83
CA ALA A 220 18.96 -22.65 -7.06
C ALA A 220 18.40 -24.00 -7.58
N THR A 221 17.36 -24.50 -6.94
CA THR A 221 16.74 -25.82 -7.25
C THR A 221 15.87 -25.79 -8.52
N ALA A 222 15.37 -24.62 -8.92
CA ALA A 222 14.52 -24.42 -10.11
C ALA A 222 14.92 -23.10 -10.81
N THR A 223 14.55 -23.00 -12.10
CA THR A 223 14.65 -21.74 -12.86
C THR A 223 13.59 -20.76 -12.37
N ARG A 224 13.97 -19.49 -12.14
CA ARG A 224 13.05 -18.43 -11.71
C ARG A 224 13.18 -17.18 -12.57
N LYS A 225 12.03 -16.64 -12.99
CA LYS A 225 11.96 -15.34 -13.70
C LYS A 225 12.27 -14.20 -12.73
N GLY A 226 13.03 -13.21 -13.21
CA GLY A 226 13.31 -11.98 -12.47
C GLY A 226 12.23 -10.91 -12.60
N ALA A 227 12.35 -9.85 -11.80
CA ALA A 227 11.44 -8.72 -11.79
C ALA A 227 11.36 -8.00 -13.15
N PHE A 228 12.46 -7.91 -13.90
CA PHE A 228 12.46 -7.35 -15.26
C PHE A 228 11.57 -8.15 -16.23
N GLU A 229 11.65 -9.48 -16.20
CA GLU A 229 10.80 -10.34 -17.01
C GLU A 229 9.32 -10.24 -16.59
N ALA A 230 9.08 -10.19 -15.28
CA ALA A 230 7.73 -10.09 -14.73
C ALA A 230 7.06 -8.72 -15.02
N ALA A 231 7.85 -7.66 -15.17
CA ALA A 231 7.39 -6.31 -15.47
C ALA A 231 7.35 -5.99 -16.97
N SER A 232 7.66 -6.95 -17.83
CA SER A 232 7.73 -6.71 -19.28
C SER A 232 6.40 -6.20 -19.84
N GLY A 233 6.45 -5.16 -20.66
CA GLY A 233 5.29 -4.40 -21.16
C GLY A 233 4.73 -3.37 -20.18
N GLY A 234 5.25 -3.32 -18.94
CA GLY A 234 4.76 -2.49 -17.85
C GLY A 234 5.83 -1.67 -17.14
N THR A 235 5.75 -1.59 -15.82
CA THR A 235 6.64 -0.76 -15.00
C THR A 235 7.31 -1.59 -13.91
N LEU A 236 8.63 -1.49 -13.79
CA LEU A 236 9.42 -1.96 -12.66
C LEU A 236 9.73 -0.78 -11.74
N PHE A 237 9.22 -0.84 -10.51
CA PHE A 237 9.52 0.12 -9.47
C PHE A 237 10.62 -0.44 -8.56
N LEU A 238 11.75 0.28 -8.48
CA LEU A 238 12.91 -0.06 -7.65
C LEU A 238 12.95 0.91 -6.45
N ASP A 239 12.46 0.45 -5.31
CA ASP A 239 12.54 1.24 -4.06
C ASP A 239 13.91 1.08 -3.41
N GLU A 240 14.40 2.17 -2.83
CA GLU A 240 15.70 2.32 -2.20
C GLU A 240 16.86 1.87 -3.12
N ILE A 241 16.89 2.48 -4.32
CA ILE A 241 17.90 2.19 -5.37
C ILE A 241 19.34 2.41 -4.88
N GLY A 242 19.54 3.31 -3.92
CA GLY A 242 20.85 3.58 -3.30
C GLY A 242 21.41 2.42 -2.47
N ASP A 243 20.60 1.40 -2.17
CA ASP A 243 21.01 0.21 -1.44
C ASP A 243 21.38 -0.97 -2.35
N LEU A 244 21.39 -0.77 -3.69
CA LEU A 244 21.79 -1.83 -4.62
C LEU A 244 23.27 -2.18 -4.49
N PRO A 245 23.60 -3.49 -4.42
CA PRO A 245 24.99 -3.94 -4.49
C PRO A 245 25.67 -3.52 -5.80
N PRO A 246 26.98 -3.26 -5.79
CA PRO A 246 27.73 -2.80 -6.99
C PRO A 246 27.56 -3.71 -8.22
N ALA A 247 27.49 -5.03 -8.02
CA ALA A 247 27.28 -5.99 -9.11
C ALA A 247 25.90 -5.85 -9.74
N ALA A 248 24.84 -5.63 -8.92
CA ALA A 248 23.49 -5.37 -9.40
C ALA A 248 23.39 -4.01 -10.12
N GLN A 249 24.10 -2.97 -9.66
CA GLN A 249 24.16 -1.68 -10.34
C GLN A 249 24.72 -1.80 -11.77
N ALA A 250 25.80 -2.56 -11.96
CA ALA A 250 26.40 -2.76 -13.28
C ALA A 250 25.48 -3.51 -14.25
N LYS A 251 24.76 -4.53 -13.75
CA LYS A 251 23.79 -5.28 -14.56
C LYS A 251 22.57 -4.43 -14.89
N LEU A 252 22.08 -3.63 -13.91
CA LEU A 252 20.96 -2.71 -14.12
C LEU A 252 21.27 -1.70 -15.24
N LEU A 253 22.47 -1.12 -15.23
CA LEU A 253 22.89 -0.20 -16.29
C LEU A 253 22.77 -0.85 -17.67
N ARG A 254 23.31 -2.07 -17.84
CA ARG A 254 23.21 -2.81 -19.10
C ARG A 254 21.75 -3.03 -19.54
N VAL A 255 20.87 -3.40 -18.62
CA VAL A 255 19.44 -3.57 -18.96
C VAL A 255 18.80 -2.26 -19.39
N LEU A 256 19.14 -1.13 -18.76
CA LEU A 256 18.63 0.20 -19.13
C LEU A 256 19.15 0.67 -20.50
N GLU A 257 20.31 0.20 -20.95
CA GLU A 257 20.90 0.55 -22.23
C GLU A 257 20.44 -0.39 -23.35
N GLU A 258 20.54 -1.70 -23.12
CA GLU A 258 20.35 -2.72 -24.14
C GLU A 258 18.91 -3.24 -24.23
N ARG A 259 18.08 -2.96 -23.22
CA ARG A 259 16.72 -3.53 -23.04
C ARG A 259 16.70 -5.06 -23.07
N LYS A 260 17.78 -5.66 -22.55
CA LYS A 260 17.94 -7.11 -22.48
C LYS A 260 18.36 -7.52 -21.09
N VAL A 261 17.80 -8.64 -20.61
CA VAL A 261 18.17 -9.25 -19.34
C VAL A 261 18.82 -10.61 -19.58
N THR A 262 19.81 -10.93 -18.76
CA THR A 262 20.44 -12.27 -18.73
C THR A 262 20.25 -12.83 -17.33
N ARG A 263 19.62 -14.01 -17.22
CA ARG A 263 19.49 -14.69 -15.91
C ARG A 263 20.83 -15.10 -15.37
N ILE A 264 20.94 -15.16 -14.04
CA ILE A 264 22.15 -15.67 -13.40
C ILE A 264 22.36 -17.13 -13.80
N GLY A 265 23.57 -17.48 -14.24
CA GLY A 265 23.91 -18.81 -14.74
C GLY A 265 23.48 -19.11 -16.18
N ALA A 266 22.89 -18.13 -16.90
CA ALA A 266 22.54 -18.26 -18.31
C ALA A 266 23.46 -17.45 -19.21
N ASN A 267 23.57 -17.90 -20.48
CA ASN A 267 24.21 -17.14 -21.56
C ASN A 267 23.18 -16.51 -22.52
N LYS A 268 21.90 -16.86 -22.37
CA LYS A 268 20.83 -16.39 -23.24
C LYS A 268 20.29 -15.06 -22.75
N THR A 269 20.24 -14.08 -23.64
CA THR A 269 19.58 -12.79 -23.39
C THR A 269 18.09 -12.87 -23.69
N ILE A 270 17.30 -12.12 -22.94
CA ILE A 270 15.83 -12.01 -23.06
C ILE A 270 15.51 -10.53 -23.26
N ASP A 271 14.82 -10.20 -24.34
CA ASP A 271 14.36 -8.84 -24.57
C ASP A 271 13.28 -8.46 -23.55
N VAL A 272 13.39 -7.27 -22.95
CA VAL A 272 12.43 -6.75 -21.97
C VAL A 272 12.05 -5.31 -22.34
N ASP A 273 10.74 -5.07 -22.45
CA ASP A 273 10.21 -3.72 -22.65
C ASP A 273 9.60 -3.24 -21.34
N THR A 274 10.46 -2.80 -20.42
CA THR A 274 10.08 -2.44 -19.06
C THR A 274 10.48 -1.01 -18.79
N ARG A 275 9.53 -0.17 -18.38
CA ARG A 275 9.81 1.17 -17.86
C ARG A 275 10.34 1.06 -16.44
N VAL A 276 11.48 1.69 -16.14
CA VAL A 276 12.06 1.70 -14.79
C VAL A 276 11.70 3.00 -14.08
N VAL A 277 11.16 2.89 -12.87
CA VAL A 277 10.95 3.98 -11.93
C VAL A 277 11.74 3.65 -10.67
N ALA A 278 12.75 4.45 -10.35
CA ALA A 278 13.58 4.26 -9.17
C ALA A 278 13.21 5.24 -8.06
N ALA A 279 13.35 4.83 -6.80
CA ALA A 279 13.13 5.71 -5.66
C ALA A 279 14.25 5.60 -4.63
N THR A 280 14.54 6.69 -3.94
CA THR A 280 15.53 6.72 -2.86
C THR A 280 15.26 7.85 -1.88
N HIS A 281 15.68 7.66 -0.64
CA HIS A 281 15.79 8.73 0.35
C HIS A 281 17.23 9.27 0.48
N ARG A 282 18.22 8.58 -0.12
CA ARG A 282 19.63 8.97 -0.08
C ARG A 282 19.94 10.05 -1.12
N ASP A 283 20.96 10.82 -0.85
CA ASP A 283 21.60 11.73 -1.80
C ASP A 283 22.54 10.92 -2.72
N LEU A 284 22.05 10.58 -3.91
CA LEU A 284 22.83 9.77 -4.86
C LEU A 284 24.10 10.47 -5.35
N GLU A 285 24.13 11.81 -5.41
CA GLU A 285 25.35 12.55 -5.81
C GLU A 285 26.45 12.33 -4.75
N LYS A 286 26.07 12.35 -3.48
CA LYS A 286 26.98 12.02 -2.39
C LYS A 286 27.40 10.55 -2.42
N GLU A 287 26.49 9.61 -2.69
CA GLU A 287 26.81 8.19 -2.80
C GLU A 287 27.78 7.92 -3.98
N VAL A 288 27.65 8.68 -5.08
CA VAL A 288 28.60 8.64 -6.22
C VAL A 288 29.99 9.16 -5.80
N ALA A 289 30.02 10.33 -5.14
CA ALA A 289 31.29 10.91 -4.69
C ALA A 289 32.06 10.01 -3.71
N GLU A 290 31.33 9.22 -2.91
CA GLU A 290 31.89 8.26 -1.96
C GLU A 290 32.13 6.86 -2.56
N GLY A 291 31.88 6.66 -3.86
CA GLY A 291 32.12 5.41 -4.58
C GLY A 291 31.16 4.27 -4.27
N ARG A 292 30.05 4.52 -3.58
CA ARG A 292 29.03 3.51 -3.27
C ARG A 292 27.97 3.36 -4.36
N PHE A 293 27.81 4.37 -5.21
CA PHE A 293 26.92 4.34 -6.36
C PHE A 293 27.67 4.67 -7.64
N ARG A 294 27.36 3.97 -8.74
CA ARG A 294 28.04 4.22 -10.02
C ARG A 294 27.56 5.49 -10.67
N GLU A 295 28.46 6.31 -11.14
CA GLU A 295 28.19 7.58 -11.80
C GLU A 295 27.40 7.40 -13.11
N ASP A 296 27.76 6.39 -13.92
CA ASP A 296 27.09 6.08 -15.19
C ASP A 296 25.61 5.67 -14.97
N LEU A 297 25.32 4.87 -13.97
CA LEU A 297 23.97 4.50 -13.60
C LEU A 297 23.18 5.69 -13.06
N PHE A 298 23.83 6.55 -12.27
CA PHE A 298 23.19 7.77 -11.76
C PHE A 298 22.67 8.65 -12.91
N TYR A 299 23.51 8.98 -13.90
CA TYR A 299 23.10 9.79 -15.04
C TYR A 299 22.00 9.12 -15.88
N ARG A 300 22.01 7.79 -15.97
CA ARG A 300 20.97 7.05 -16.70
C ARG A 300 19.61 7.06 -16.01
N LEU A 301 19.57 7.14 -14.68
CA LEU A 301 18.34 7.22 -13.89
C LEU A 301 17.86 8.67 -13.67
N ASN A 302 18.78 9.63 -13.59
CA ASN A 302 18.53 11.04 -13.25
C ASN A 302 17.98 11.86 -14.45
N VAL A 303 17.11 11.26 -15.27
CA VAL A 303 16.50 11.92 -16.45
C VAL A 303 15.30 12.75 -16.03
N HIS A 304 14.39 12.16 -15.27
CA HIS A 304 13.19 12.81 -14.76
C HIS A 304 13.14 12.68 -13.25
N VAL A 305 13.45 13.76 -12.52
CA VAL A 305 13.48 13.75 -11.06
C VAL A 305 12.17 14.30 -10.49
N LEU A 306 11.48 13.46 -9.71
CA LEU A 306 10.29 13.85 -8.95
C LEU A 306 10.65 13.94 -7.47
N ARG A 307 10.60 15.15 -6.90
CA ARG A 307 10.88 15.37 -5.48
C ARG A 307 9.58 15.31 -4.68
N VAL A 308 9.47 14.34 -3.78
CA VAL A 308 8.30 14.18 -2.91
C VAL A 308 8.50 15.05 -1.68
N PRO A 309 7.64 16.06 -1.45
CA PRO A 309 7.80 16.95 -0.31
C PRO A 309 7.61 16.18 1.01
N PRO A 310 8.43 16.44 2.04
CA PRO A 310 8.20 15.91 3.36
C PRO A 310 6.92 16.50 3.97
N LEU A 311 6.34 15.83 4.96
CA LEU A 311 5.04 16.21 5.53
C LEU A 311 5.08 17.59 6.19
N ARG A 312 6.21 18.00 6.78
CA ARG A 312 6.41 19.33 7.36
C ARG A 312 6.30 20.49 6.36
N ASP A 313 6.54 20.24 5.06
CA ASP A 313 6.41 21.25 4.00
C ASP A 313 4.99 21.29 3.41
N ARG A 314 4.08 20.43 3.91
CA ARG A 314 2.67 20.32 3.48
C ARG A 314 1.72 20.07 4.66
N LEU A 315 1.94 20.74 5.78
CA LEU A 315 1.10 20.58 6.99
C LEU A 315 -0.38 20.89 6.73
N SER A 316 -0.68 21.75 5.75
CA SER A 316 -2.07 22.01 5.30
C SER A 316 -2.79 20.79 4.73
N ASP A 317 -2.06 19.72 4.37
CA ASP A 317 -2.66 18.47 3.88
C ASP A 317 -3.05 17.54 5.04
N ILE A 318 -2.58 17.79 6.28
CA ILE A 318 -2.82 16.91 7.43
C ILE A 318 -4.31 16.67 7.69
N PRO A 319 -5.22 17.66 7.67
CA PRO A 319 -6.64 17.40 7.89
C PRO A 319 -7.19 16.34 6.93
N ALA A 320 -6.99 16.51 5.63
CA ALA A 320 -7.46 15.56 4.62
C ALA A 320 -6.75 14.19 4.71
N LEU A 321 -5.46 14.17 5.06
CA LEU A 321 -4.71 12.93 5.28
C LEU A 321 -5.24 12.17 6.49
N VAL A 322 -5.56 12.86 7.58
CA VAL A 322 -6.09 12.25 8.81
C VAL A 322 -7.47 11.64 8.54
N GLU A 323 -8.38 12.39 7.91
CA GLU A 323 -9.70 11.86 7.52
C GLU A 323 -9.57 10.60 6.66
N HIS A 324 -8.71 10.64 5.64
CA HIS A 324 -8.47 9.49 4.76
C HIS A 324 -7.88 8.30 5.53
N LEU A 325 -6.90 8.52 6.41
CA LEU A 325 -6.25 7.47 7.20
C LEU A 325 -7.21 6.87 8.24
N VAL A 326 -8.06 7.69 8.87
CA VAL A 326 -9.09 7.21 9.81
C VAL A 326 -10.09 6.33 9.07
N ALA A 327 -10.65 6.80 7.94
CA ALA A 327 -11.61 6.03 7.15
C ALA A 327 -11.02 4.68 6.70
N ALA A 328 -9.80 4.69 6.13
CA ALA A 328 -9.12 3.48 5.66
C ALA A 328 -8.77 2.51 6.81
N THR A 329 -8.40 3.04 7.99
CA THR A 329 -8.06 2.20 9.14
C THR A 329 -9.32 1.61 9.78
N CYS A 330 -10.41 2.38 9.91
CA CYS A 330 -11.69 1.88 10.40
C CYS A 330 -12.24 0.77 9.48
N GLU A 331 -12.18 0.97 8.15
CA GLU A 331 -12.58 -0.08 7.19
C GLU A 331 -11.76 -1.37 7.38
N ARG A 332 -10.42 -1.24 7.53
CA ARG A 332 -9.52 -2.37 7.74
C ARG A 332 -9.81 -3.14 9.04
N PHE A 333 -10.19 -2.43 10.10
CA PHE A 333 -10.49 -3.03 11.41
C PHE A 333 -11.95 -3.48 11.55
N GLY A 334 -12.79 -3.24 10.53
CA GLY A 334 -14.23 -3.53 10.62
C GLY A 334 -14.97 -2.64 11.63
N MET A 335 -14.45 -1.43 11.88
CA MET A 335 -15.01 -0.45 12.83
C MET A 335 -15.87 0.57 12.07
N LYS A 336 -16.84 1.13 12.76
CA LYS A 336 -17.55 2.32 12.26
C LYS A 336 -16.56 3.48 12.12
N THR A 337 -16.63 4.22 11.02
CA THR A 337 -15.77 5.39 10.80
C THR A 337 -15.99 6.42 11.90
N LYS A 338 -14.90 6.84 12.56
CA LYS A 338 -14.90 7.85 13.61
C LYS A 338 -14.59 9.23 13.03
N THR A 339 -15.04 10.27 13.71
CA THR A 339 -14.71 11.67 13.41
C THR A 339 -13.45 12.10 14.18
N VAL A 340 -12.79 13.16 13.72
CA VAL A 340 -11.61 13.71 14.40
C VAL A 340 -11.93 15.13 14.86
N ALA A 341 -11.76 15.39 16.14
CA ALA A 341 -12.01 16.72 16.72
C ALA A 341 -11.00 17.75 16.17
N PRO A 342 -11.44 19.00 15.93
CA PRO A 342 -10.56 20.05 15.39
C PRO A 342 -9.29 20.29 16.21
N ASP A 343 -9.38 20.24 17.54
CA ASP A 343 -8.26 20.41 18.46
C ASP A 343 -7.24 19.25 18.38
N ALA A 344 -7.68 18.05 18.02
CA ALA A 344 -6.78 16.93 17.73
C ALA A 344 -6.03 17.15 16.42
N VAL A 345 -6.71 17.65 15.38
CA VAL A 345 -6.09 18.00 14.08
C VAL A 345 -5.06 19.10 14.26
N GLU A 346 -5.37 20.14 15.03
CA GLU A 346 -4.43 21.23 15.35
C GLU A 346 -3.16 20.70 16.04
N ALA A 347 -3.30 19.78 17.00
CA ALA A 347 -2.16 19.15 17.66
C ALA A 347 -1.28 18.36 16.67
N LEU A 348 -1.89 17.65 15.72
CA LEU A 348 -1.18 16.93 14.66
C LEU A 348 -0.48 17.89 13.69
N MET A 349 -1.08 19.04 13.36
CA MET A 349 -0.48 20.06 12.50
C MET A 349 0.69 20.79 13.17
N ALA A 350 0.74 20.85 14.48
CA ALA A 350 1.81 21.50 15.23
C ALA A 350 3.11 20.67 15.29
N TYR A 351 3.06 19.38 14.92
CA TYR A 351 4.21 18.48 14.97
C TYR A 351 4.97 18.47 13.63
N ASP A 352 6.29 18.28 13.65
CA ASP A 352 7.15 18.45 12.46
C ASP A 352 7.36 17.18 11.60
N TRP A 353 6.93 16.02 12.07
CA TRP A 353 6.91 14.74 11.34
C TRP A 353 8.27 14.28 10.74
N ARG A 354 9.40 14.68 11.33
CA ARG A 354 10.75 14.43 10.77
C ARG A 354 11.16 12.98 10.67
N ARG A 355 10.61 12.09 11.50
CA ARG A 355 11.11 10.72 11.58
C ARG A 355 10.68 9.87 10.40
N ASN A 356 9.38 9.83 10.09
CA ASN A 356 8.81 8.95 9.09
C ASN A 356 7.58 9.54 8.37
N ASN A 357 7.41 10.84 8.36
CA ASN A 357 6.39 11.53 7.55
C ASN A 357 4.97 10.90 7.67
N ILE A 358 4.34 10.55 6.54
CA ILE A 358 2.98 9.97 6.51
C ILE A 358 2.94 8.58 7.16
N ARG A 359 4.03 7.80 7.13
CA ARG A 359 4.08 6.50 7.82
C ARG A 359 3.98 6.70 9.34
N GLU A 360 4.63 7.73 9.89
CA GLU A 360 4.50 8.10 11.29
C GLU A 360 3.07 8.59 11.61
N LEU A 361 2.51 9.48 10.77
CA LEU A 361 1.12 9.95 10.93
C LEU A 361 0.12 8.80 10.93
N ARG A 362 0.27 7.82 10.03
CA ARG A 362 -0.57 6.61 9.99
C ARG A 362 -0.51 5.84 11.31
N ASN A 363 0.68 5.60 11.84
CA ASN A 363 0.86 4.89 13.11
C ASN A 363 0.22 5.65 14.28
N VAL A 364 0.29 6.99 14.25
CA VAL A 364 -0.37 7.85 15.25
C VAL A 364 -1.88 7.73 15.17
N VAL A 365 -2.45 7.85 13.97
CA VAL A 365 -3.90 7.69 13.75
C VAL A 365 -4.38 6.30 14.20
N GLU A 366 -3.62 5.24 13.91
CA GLU A 366 -3.95 3.88 14.36
C GLU A 366 -3.96 3.78 15.89
N ARG A 367 -2.96 4.36 16.58
CA ARG A 367 -2.94 4.42 18.05
C ARG A 367 -4.10 5.22 18.62
N MET A 368 -4.46 6.35 18.01
CA MET A 368 -5.61 7.15 18.41
C MET A 368 -6.92 6.37 18.30
N LEU A 369 -7.12 5.63 17.22
CA LEU A 369 -8.31 4.79 17.00
C LEU A 369 -8.43 3.68 18.02
N ILE A 370 -7.33 3.02 18.38
CA ILE A 370 -7.30 1.95 19.38
C ILE A 370 -7.54 2.51 20.79
N ALA A 371 -7.04 3.70 21.10
CA ALA A 371 -7.17 4.34 22.41
C ALA A 371 -8.54 4.99 22.67
N THR A 372 -9.44 5.03 21.68
CA THR A 372 -10.73 5.74 21.77
C THR A 372 -11.88 4.76 21.62
N ASP A 373 -12.71 4.62 22.65
CA ASP A 373 -13.93 3.80 22.58
C ASP A 373 -15.11 4.53 21.91
N GLY A 374 -15.13 5.88 21.96
CA GLY A 374 -16.18 6.71 21.38
C GLY A 374 -16.13 6.88 19.84
N ASP A 375 -17.09 7.61 19.27
CA ASP A 375 -17.17 7.90 17.84
C ASP A 375 -16.29 9.09 17.40
N GLU A 376 -15.64 9.81 18.34
CA GLU A 376 -14.82 10.98 18.06
C GLU A 376 -13.43 10.87 18.66
N LEU A 377 -12.40 11.15 17.84
CA LEU A 377 -10.99 11.21 18.24
C LEU A 377 -10.65 12.60 18.79
N ALA A 378 -10.75 12.78 20.11
CA ALA A 378 -10.44 14.04 20.78
C ALA A 378 -8.91 14.24 20.94
N ARG A 379 -8.49 15.46 21.29
CA ARG A 379 -7.09 15.81 21.55
C ARG A 379 -6.40 14.89 22.57
N GLY A 380 -7.15 14.38 23.56
CA GLY A 380 -6.63 13.43 24.55
C GLY A 380 -6.16 12.11 23.99
N ALA A 381 -6.68 11.69 22.80
CA ALA A 381 -6.26 10.50 22.10
C ALA A 381 -4.93 10.68 21.34
N VAL A 382 -4.51 11.94 21.09
CA VAL A 382 -3.23 12.23 20.46
C VAL A 382 -2.10 11.87 21.44
N PRO A 383 -1.11 11.06 21.03
CA PRO A 383 0.01 10.68 21.89
C PRO A 383 0.73 11.88 22.49
N ALA A 384 1.13 11.78 23.76
CA ALA A 384 1.72 12.90 24.52
C ALA A 384 2.96 13.48 23.84
N GLU A 385 3.80 12.64 23.21
CA GLU A 385 5.00 13.05 22.50
C GLU A 385 4.72 14.00 21.31
N ILE A 386 3.50 13.92 20.75
CA ILE A 386 3.05 14.77 19.64
C ILE A 386 2.27 15.98 20.19
N ARG A 387 1.33 15.72 21.11
CA ARG A 387 0.45 16.74 21.67
C ARG A 387 1.20 17.85 22.43
N ASP A 388 2.23 17.47 23.19
CA ASP A 388 2.95 18.39 24.08
C ASP A 388 4.11 19.10 23.34
N GLY A 389 4.23 18.90 22.02
CA GLY A 389 5.24 19.57 21.20
C GLY A 389 6.68 19.27 21.63
N ARG A 390 6.90 18.23 22.41
CA ARG A 390 8.24 17.80 22.74
C ARG A 390 8.94 17.47 21.43
N LYS A 391 9.76 18.41 20.94
CA LYS A 391 10.81 18.13 19.98
C LYS A 391 11.46 16.87 20.49
N ALA A 392 11.28 15.76 19.78
CA ALA A 392 11.98 14.54 20.13
C ALA A 392 13.44 14.97 20.31
N VAL A 393 13.94 14.85 21.51
CA VAL A 393 15.37 15.04 21.77
C VAL A 393 16.03 14.19 20.67
N PRO A 394 16.85 14.75 19.79
CA PRO A 394 17.49 13.96 18.77
C PRO A 394 18.21 12.86 19.53
N ARG A 395 17.77 11.62 19.38
CA ARG A 395 18.70 10.52 19.53
C ARG A 395 19.68 10.81 18.42
N THR A 396 20.78 11.44 18.76
CA THR A 396 21.93 11.58 17.92
C THR A 396 22.22 10.20 17.37
N THR A 397 21.78 9.95 16.15
CA THR A 397 22.25 8.84 15.32
C THR A 397 23.68 9.20 14.92
N HIS A 398 24.57 9.14 15.87
CA HIS A 398 25.94 8.76 15.60
C HIS A 398 25.91 7.23 15.60
N ASP A 399 25.67 6.65 14.45
CA ASP A 399 25.96 5.27 14.11
C ASP A 399 27.47 5.09 13.95
N GLU A 400 28.22 5.45 14.99
CA GLU A 400 29.52 4.83 15.25
C GLU A 400 29.27 3.74 16.29
N PRO A 401 29.83 2.54 16.14
CA PRO A 401 29.67 1.48 17.13
C PRO A 401 30.32 1.94 18.44
N ARG A 402 29.48 2.52 19.33
CA ARG A 402 29.92 2.89 20.67
C ARG A 402 30.28 1.62 21.43
N THR A 403 31.47 1.61 22.03
CA THR A 403 31.89 0.50 22.92
C THR A 403 30.89 0.36 24.07
N PHE A 404 30.79 -0.83 24.65
CA PHE A 404 29.93 -1.10 25.82
C PHE A 404 30.20 -0.11 26.95
N GLU A 405 31.44 0.31 27.15
CA GLU A 405 31.87 1.25 28.14
C GLU A 405 31.29 2.68 27.89
N GLU A 406 31.27 3.13 26.64
CA GLU A 406 30.68 4.42 26.25
C GLU A 406 29.17 4.45 26.41
N GLN A 407 28.48 3.35 26.08
CA GLN A 407 27.03 3.22 26.29
C GLN A 407 26.69 3.23 27.78
N LYS A 408 27.49 2.59 28.61
CA LYS A 408 27.34 2.57 30.06
C LYS A 408 27.55 3.94 30.67
N GLN A 409 28.59 4.68 30.26
CA GLN A 409 28.87 6.04 30.74
C GLN A 409 27.75 7.00 30.37
N GLU A 410 27.19 6.91 29.18
CA GLU A 410 26.07 7.76 28.76
C GLU A 410 24.78 7.43 29.54
N ALA A 411 24.49 6.15 29.77
CA ALA A 411 23.37 5.75 30.62
C ALA A 411 23.52 6.24 32.08
N GLU A 412 24.72 6.10 32.66
CA GLU A 412 25.04 6.62 33.99
C GLU A 412 24.86 8.16 34.04
N ARG A 413 25.32 8.88 33.01
CA ARG A 413 25.18 10.33 32.91
C ARG A 413 23.72 10.76 32.88
N GLN A 414 22.88 10.10 32.10
CA GLN A 414 21.45 10.40 32.00
C GLN A 414 20.70 10.16 33.34
N ILE A 415 20.99 9.08 34.00
CA ILE A 415 20.39 8.74 35.30
C ILE A 415 20.73 9.84 36.33
N ILE A 416 21.99 10.30 36.38
CA ILE A 416 22.45 11.33 37.31
C ILE A 416 21.83 12.68 37.03
N ILE A 417 21.75 13.11 35.75
CA ILE A 417 21.12 14.35 35.37
C ILE A 417 19.64 14.36 35.76
N GLN A 418 18.89 13.30 35.45
CA GLN A 418 17.48 13.20 35.82
C GLN A 418 17.25 13.23 37.34
N ALA A 419 18.11 12.59 38.10
CA ALA A 419 18.03 12.63 39.57
C ALA A 419 18.38 14.02 40.13
N LEU A 420 19.36 14.72 39.55
CA LEU A 420 19.73 16.09 39.91
C LEU A 420 18.59 17.07 39.59
N GLU A 421 17.97 16.97 38.44
CA GLU A 421 16.83 17.82 38.02
C GLU A 421 15.63 17.60 38.97
N ARG A 422 15.28 16.36 39.29
CA ARG A 422 14.20 16.04 40.25
C ARG A 422 14.44 16.62 41.64
N ASN A 423 15.69 16.72 42.08
CA ASN A 423 16.08 17.28 43.38
C ASN A 423 16.59 18.73 43.30
N GLU A 424 16.22 19.48 42.26
CA GLU A 424 16.60 20.89 42.08
C GLU A 424 18.12 21.11 42.20
N TRP A 425 18.92 20.17 41.75
CA TRP A 425 20.39 20.14 41.83
C TRP A 425 20.93 20.07 43.26
N HIS A 426 20.13 19.57 44.22
CA HIS A 426 20.56 19.45 45.61
C HIS A 426 21.36 18.12 45.80
N VAL A 427 22.71 18.22 45.69
CA VAL A 427 23.66 17.12 45.64
C VAL A 427 23.46 16.08 46.76
N THR A 428 23.21 16.49 47.99
CA THR A 428 23.04 15.58 49.14
C THR A 428 21.74 14.76 49.03
N LYS A 429 20.64 15.39 48.59
CA LYS A 429 19.35 14.70 48.38
C LYS A 429 19.45 13.70 47.22
N THR A 430 20.09 14.12 46.15
CA THR A 430 20.31 13.27 44.96
C THR A 430 21.19 12.06 45.26
N ALA A 431 22.27 12.25 46.04
CA ALA A 431 23.10 11.13 46.46
C ALA A 431 22.33 10.09 47.26
N LYS A 432 21.43 10.53 48.15
CA LYS A 432 20.57 9.64 48.94
C LYS A 432 19.52 8.90 48.06
N GLU A 433 18.92 9.60 47.11
CA GLU A 433 17.96 8.99 46.16
C GLU A 433 18.62 7.91 45.29
N LEU A 434 19.86 8.14 44.85
CA LEU A 434 20.62 7.20 44.03
C LEU A 434 21.28 6.07 44.85
N GLY A 435 21.05 6.01 46.16
CA GLY A 435 21.62 4.98 47.03
C GLY A 435 23.15 5.07 47.23
N LEU A 436 23.72 6.25 47.01
CA LEU A 436 25.16 6.47 47.18
C LEU A 436 25.50 6.71 48.66
N SER A 437 26.67 6.23 49.09
CA SER A 437 27.11 6.32 50.51
C SER A 437 27.22 7.71 51.06
N ASP A 438 27.62 8.70 50.21
CA ASP A 438 27.75 10.09 50.57
C ASP A 438 27.68 11.04 49.37
N HIS A 439 27.59 12.36 49.63
CA HIS A 439 27.56 13.37 48.56
C HIS A 439 28.89 13.49 47.80
N ALA A 440 30.03 13.12 48.43
CA ALA A 440 31.34 13.20 47.80
C ALA A 440 31.44 12.13 46.66
N SER A 441 30.80 10.96 46.84
CA SER A 441 30.70 9.93 45.83
C SER A 441 29.96 10.45 44.59
N LEU A 442 28.85 11.15 44.76
CA LEU A 442 28.12 11.76 43.63
C LEU A 442 28.95 12.82 42.92
N LEU A 443 29.63 13.71 43.65
CA LEU A 443 30.51 14.73 43.07
C LEU A 443 31.67 14.13 42.27
N LYS A 444 32.22 12.99 42.70
CA LYS A 444 33.27 12.28 41.99
C LYS A 444 32.75 11.71 40.66
N ILE A 445 31.53 11.15 40.67
CA ILE A 445 30.89 10.62 39.46
C ILE A 445 30.54 11.78 38.50
N MET A 446 29.97 12.88 39.00
CA MET A 446 29.66 14.06 38.18
C MET A 446 30.91 14.61 37.49
N ARG A 447 32.04 14.70 38.19
CA ARG A 447 33.33 15.16 37.59
C ARG A 447 33.81 14.18 36.51
N ARG A 448 33.70 12.87 36.74
CA ARG A 448 34.08 11.83 35.77
C ARG A 448 33.24 11.91 34.49
N LEU A 449 31.94 12.19 34.63
CA LEU A 449 30.97 12.22 33.51
C LEU A 449 30.77 13.64 32.92
N GLY A 450 31.50 14.65 33.40
CA GLY A 450 31.40 16.04 32.91
C GLY A 450 30.02 16.69 33.13
N VAL A 451 29.32 16.33 34.22
CA VAL A 451 28.01 16.87 34.57
C VAL A 451 28.19 18.13 35.40
N GLN A 452 27.78 19.29 34.87
CA GLN A 452 27.76 20.59 35.56
C GLN A 452 26.36 21.22 35.37
N ARG A 453 25.98 22.11 36.30
CA ARG A 453 24.77 22.92 36.16
C ARG A 453 25.02 24.01 35.13
N ASP A 454 24.29 23.99 34.03
CA ASP A 454 24.29 25.14 33.11
C ASP A 454 23.71 26.35 33.83
N THR A 455 24.49 27.42 33.88
CA THR A 455 24.17 28.69 34.55
C THR A 455 23.11 29.45 33.79
#